data_061b60b25bd6a9b798219741bd9146c6
#
_entry.id   061b60b25bd6a9b798219741bd9146c6
#
_cell.length_a   1.000
_cell.length_b   1.000
_cell.length_c   1.000
_cell.angle_alpha   90.00
_cell.angle_beta   90.00
_cell.angle_gamma   90.00
#
_symmetry.space_group_name_H-M   'P 1'
#
loop_
_entity.id
_entity.type
_entity.pdbx_description
1 polymer ?
#
loop_
_entity_poly.entity_id
_entity_poly.type
_entity_poly.pdbx_seq_one_letter_code
_entity_poly.pdbx_strand_id
1 'polypeptide(L)'
;MGEFSKYVGEVGEDIVNDFLTLFGWRNMCNNKKVDCCVSTHEKITHGVDALYVYDSLLQKQTLVSVVVSAKYSASSYTSVKSTFRDHFKDIANTIECYNKSQLKRNITKNFKGSSRKEDIGVLFYL
;
A
#
# COMPACT_ATOMS: atom_id res chain seq x y z
N MET A 1 21.00 -14.73 -5.47
CA MET A 1 19.75 -14.04 -5.09
C MET A 1 18.63 -14.31 -6.07
N GLY A 2 18.83 -14.19 -7.26
CA GLY A 2 18.08 -14.45 -8.45
C GLY A 2 16.69 -15.06 -8.32
N GLU A 3 16.55 -16.28 -8.77
CA GLU A 3 15.24 -16.92 -8.96
C GLU A 3 14.50 -17.21 -7.65
N PHE A 4 15.23 -17.55 -6.57
CA PHE A 4 14.59 -17.86 -5.30
C PHE A 4 13.97 -16.62 -4.67
N SER A 5 14.65 -15.48 -4.69
CA SER A 5 14.11 -14.22 -4.16
C SER A 5 12.88 -13.76 -4.95
N LYS A 6 12.92 -13.92 -6.26
CA LYS A 6 11.79 -13.60 -7.13
C LYS A 6 10.59 -14.49 -6.80
N TYR A 7 10.83 -15.78 -6.62
CA TYR A 7 9.78 -16.74 -6.25
C TYR A 7 9.13 -16.40 -4.92
N VAL A 8 9.93 -16.08 -3.90
CA VAL A 8 9.43 -15.66 -2.59
C VAL A 8 8.54 -14.42 -2.73
N GLY A 9 8.97 -13.45 -3.54
CA GLY A 9 8.21 -12.24 -3.80
C GLY A 9 6.87 -12.52 -4.47
N GLU A 10 6.87 -13.37 -5.49
CA GLU A 10 5.63 -13.73 -6.21
C GLU A 10 4.64 -14.46 -5.31
N VAL A 11 5.11 -15.41 -4.52
CA VAL A 11 4.26 -16.14 -3.57
C VAL A 11 3.70 -15.18 -2.53
N GLY A 12 4.53 -14.26 -2.01
CA GLY A 12 4.09 -13.26 -1.04
C GLY A 12 3.02 -12.34 -1.61
N GLU A 13 3.19 -11.87 -2.84
CA GLU A 13 2.20 -11.03 -3.51
C GLU A 13 0.87 -11.76 -3.68
N ASP A 14 0.91 -13.05 -4.06
CA ASP A 14 -0.29 -13.86 -4.22
C ASP A 14 -1.01 -14.05 -2.89
N ILE A 15 -0.28 -14.32 -1.82
CA ILE A 15 -0.84 -14.46 -0.47
C ILE A 15 -1.57 -13.18 -0.05
N VAL A 16 -0.93 -12.04 -0.22
CA VAL A 16 -1.52 -10.75 0.15
C VAL A 16 -2.77 -10.47 -0.68
N ASN A 17 -2.70 -10.68 -1.99
CA ASN A 17 -3.85 -10.44 -2.86
C ASN A 17 -5.03 -11.35 -2.53
N ASP A 18 -4.77 -12.63 -2.31
CA ASP A 18 -5.82 -13.58 -1.95
C ASP A 18 -6.46 -13.20 -0.62
N PHE A 19 -5.63 -12.83 0.36
CA PHE A 19 -6.11 -12.42 1.68
C PHE A 19 -7.00 -11.19 1.59
N LEU A 20 -6.57 -10.16 0.87
CA LEU A 20 -7.33 -8.91 0.76
C LEU A 20 -8.59 -9.06 -0.07
N THR A 21 -8.59 -9.96 -1.03
CA THR A 21 -9.78 -10.27 -1.83
C THR A 21 -10.90 -10.84 -0.97
N LEU A 22 -10.58 -11.55 0.11
CA LEU A 22 -11.57 -12.07 1.03
C LEU A 22 -12.40 -10.98 1.72
N PHE A 23 -11.85 -9.78 1.86
CA PHE A 23 -12.58 -8.64 2.42
C PHE A 23 -13.53 -7.98 1.42
N GLY A 24 -13.51 -8.38 0.16
CA GLY A 24 -14.28 -7.72 -0.88
C GLY A 24 -13.68 -6.39 -1.33
N TRP A 25 -12.44 -6.12 -0.95
CA TRP A 25 -11.75 -4.92 -1.39
C TRP A 25 -11.36 -5.05 -2.86
N ARG A 26 -11.46 -3.93 -3.57
CA ARG A 26 -11.21 -3.90 -5.00
C ARG A 26 -9.76 -3.50 -5.28
N ASN A 27 -9.03 -4.38 -5.95
CA ASN A 27 -7.66 -4.07 -6.39
C ASN A 27 -7.71 -3.07 -7.55
N MET A 28 -6.99 -1.95 -7.39
CA MET A 28 -6.93 -0.91 -8.42
C MET A 28 -5.65 -0.97 -9.23
N CYS A 29 -4.52 -1.30 -8.59
CA CYS A 29 -3.23 -1.42 -9.27
C CYS A 29 -2.21 -2.09 -8.36
N ASN A 30 -1.10 -2.52 -8.96
CA ASN A 30 0.03 -3.12 -8.25
C ASN A 30 1.34 -2.48 -8.72
N ASN A 31 2.33 -2.45 -7.85
CA ASN A 31 3.70 -2.02 -8.16
C ASN A 31 3.76 -0.65 -8.85
N LYS A 32 3.13 0.33 -8.24
CA LYS A 32 3.14 1.71 -8.69
C LYS A 32 4.06 2.56 -7.82
N LYS A 33 4.43 3.71 -8.34
CA LYS A 33 5.24 4.70 -7.63
C LYS A 33 4.47 5.99 -7.47
N VAL A 34 4.69 6.65 -6.35
CA VAL A 34 4.11 7.95 -6.04
C VAL A 34 5.26 8.94 -5.87
N ASP A 35 5.18 10.08 -6.53
CA ASP A 35 6.19 11.12 -6.38
C ASP A 35 6.18 11.66 -4.96
N CYS A 36 7.38 11.84 -4.39
CA CYS A 36 7.51 12.41 -3.06
C CYS A 36 7.29 13.92 -3.12
N CYS A 37 6.39 14.41 -2.26
CA CYS A 37 6.08 15.83 -2.18
C CYS A 37 6.60 16.50 -0.91
N VAL A 38 7.31 15.74 -0.07
CA VAL A 38 7.82 16.24 1.22
C VAL A 38 9.33 16.04 1.28
N SER A 39 10.07 17.15 1.31
CA SER A 39 11.54 17.10 1.28
C SER A 39 12.16 16.36 2.47
N THR A 40 11.49 16.35 3.63
CA THR A 40 11.98 15.66 4.81
C THR A 40 11.93 14.14 4.69
N HIS A 41 11.22 13.60 3.71
CA HIS A 41 11.21 12.15 3.44
C HIS A 41 12.52 11.67 2.83
N GLU A 42 13.31 12.56 2.27
CA GLU A 42 14.60 12.25 1.61
C GLU A 42 14.47 11.20 0.50
N LYS A 43 13.34 11.23 -0.20
CA LYS A 43 13.05 10.30 -1.31
C LYS A 43 12.56 11.07 -2.54
N ILE A 44 12.79 10.49 -3.71
CA ILE A 44 12.24 10.99 -4.96
C ILE A 44 10.86 10.41 -5.20
N THR A 45 10.71 9.10 -4.95
CA THR A 45 9.45 8.40 -5.10
C THR A 45 9.23 7.44 -3.93
N HIS A 46 7.96 7.05 -3.75
CA HIS A 46 7.56 6.00 -2.81
C HIS A 46 6.95 4.85 -3.59
N GLY A 47 7.34 3.62 -3.26
CA GLY A 47 6.75 2.44 -3.87
C GLY A 47 5.44 2.06 -3.20
N VAL A 48 4.46 1.67 -4.01
CA VAL A 48 3.19 1.12 -3.54
C VAL A 48 3.07 -0.29 -4.11
N ASP A 49 3.10 -1.29 -3.25
CA ASP A 49 3.05 -2.68 -3.71
C ASP A 49 1.69 -3.04 -4.28
N ALA A 50 0.63 -2.58 -3.65
CA ALA A 50 -0.72 -2.75 -4.14
C ALA A 50 -1.61 -1.63 -3.61
N LEU A 51 -2.69 -1.36 -4.34
CA LEU A 51 -3.65 -0.33 -3.95
C LEU A 51 -5.06 -0.90 -4.10
N TYR A 52 -5.81 -0.83 -3.03
CA TYR A 52 -7.19 -1.30 -2.98
C TYR A 52 -8.12 -0.16 -2.58
N VAL A 53 -9.39 -0.28 -2.94
CA VAL A 53 -10.42 0.66 -2.48
C VAL A 53 -11.63 -0.11 -1.99
N TYR A 54 -12.34 0.49 -1.06
CA TYR A 54 -13.64 -0.03 -0.63
C TYR A 54 -14.51 1.12 -0.12
N ASP A 55 -15.82 0.91 -0.17
CA ASP A 55 -16.77 1.85 0.43
C ASP A 55 -16.89 1.54 1.92
N SER A 56 -16.75 2.56 2.75
CA SER A 56 -16.85 2.40 4.19
C SER A 56 -18.27 1.97 4.58
N LEU A 57 -18.37 0.93 5.41
CA LEU A 57 -19.64 0.49 5.96
C LEU A 57 -20.07 1.33 7.18
N LEU A 58 -19.11 2.04 7.78
CA LEU A 58 -19.34 2.82 8.99
C LEU A 58 -19.61 4.29 8.69
N GLN A 59 -19.11 4.80 7.60
CA GLN A 59 -19.22 6.20 7.22
C GLN A 59 -19.84 6.30 5.84
N LYS A 60 -20.96 6.97 5.72
CA LYS A 60 -21.66 7.13 4.45
C LYS A 60 -20.83 7.95 3.47
N GLN A 61 -20.90 7.58 2.20
CA GLN A 61 -20.25 8.31 1.11
C GLN A 61 -18.74 8.48 1.29
N THR A 62 -18.11 7.53 1.97
CA THR A 62 -16.66 7.55 2.19
C THR A 62 -16.01 6.42 1.42
N LEU A 63 -15.11 6.79 0.52
CA LEU A 63 -14.25 5.85 -0.20
C LEU A 63 -12.92 5.76 0.54
N VAL A 64 -12.51 4.55 0.87
CA VAL A 64 -11.22 4.31 1.54
C VAL A 64 -10.23 3.75 0.53
N SER A 65 -9.11 4.43 0.39
CA SER A 65 -7.95 3.92 -0.38
C SER A 65 -7.01 3.21 0.58
N VAL A 66 -6.64 1.99 0.25
CA VAL A 66 -5.75 1.18 1.08
C VAL A 66 -4.41 1.04 0.37
N VAL A 67 -3.40 1.69 0.92
CA VAL A 67 -2.03 1.60 0.43
C VAL A 67 -1.37 0.40 1.09
N VAL A 68 -0.99 -0.59 0.30
CA VAL A 68 -0.43 -1.85 0.80
C VAL A 68 1.08 -1.87 0.59
N SER A 69 1.79 -2.18 1.66
CA SER A 69 3.22 -2.48 1.61
C SER A 69 3.41 -3.90 2.15
N ALA A 70 4.01 -4.77 1.35
CA ALA A 70 4.24 -6.14 1.72
C ALA A 70 5.75 -6.40 1.81
N LYS A 71 6.19 -6.91 2.94
CA LYS A 71 7.58 -7.27 3.19
C LYS A 71 7.62 -8.78 3.44
N TYR A 72 8.37 -9.48 2.60
CA TYR A 72 8.54 -10.91 2.75
C TYR A 72 10.01 -11.26 2.63
N SER A 73 10.39 -12.27 3.40
CA SER A 73 11.77 -12.71 3.45
C SER A 73 11.83 -14.23 3.46
N ALA A 74 12.83 -14.78 2.77
CA ALA A 74 13.12 -16.21 2.80
C ALA A 74 13.79 -16.65 4.12
N SER A 75 14.26 -15.70 4.92
CA SER A 75 14.92 -15.95 6.19
C SER A 75 14.32 -15.06 7.28
N SER A 76 14.62 -15.40 8.54
CA SER A 76 14.16 -14.62 9.67
C SER A 76 14.75 -13.21 9.66
N TYR A 77 13.96 -12.25 10.10
CA TYR A 77 14.44 -10.88 10.26
C TYR A 77 15.42 -10.81 11.44
N THR A 78 16.57 -10.18 11.23
CA THR A 78 17.62 -10.09 12.24
C THR A 78 17.30 -9.13 13.38
N SER A 79 16.55 -8.07 13.09
CA SER A 79 16.13 -7.08 14.08
C SER A 79 14.70 -6.67 13.80
N VAL A 80 13.75 -7.42 14.36
CA VAL A 80 12.32 -7.23 14.06
C VAL A 80 11.84 -5.83 14.45
N LYS A 81 12.22 -5.37 15.65
CA LYS A 81 11.76 -4.08 16.16
C LYS A 81 12.24 -2.90 15.30
N SER A 82 13.52 -2.88 14.98
CA SER A 82 14.11 -1.83 14.15
C SER A 82 13.57 -1.86 12.73
N THR A 83 13.51 -3.06 12.15
CA THR A 83 13.00 -3.27 10.80
C THR A 83 11.52 -2.84 10.68
N PHE A 84 10.71 -3.21 11.66
CA PHE A 84 9.30 -2.81 11.69
C PHE A 84 9.16 -1.29 11.75
N ARG A 85 9.95 -0.64 12.60
CA ARG A 85 9.92 0.82 12.72
C ARG A 85 10.22 1.50 11.39
N ASP A 86 11.23 1.02 10.68
CA ASP A 86 11.62 1.60 9.39
C ASP A 86 10.54 1.41 8.34
N HIS A 87 9.94 0.22 8.29
CA HIS A 87 8.86 -0.06 7.33
C HIS A 87 7.58 0.68 7.67
N PHE A 88 7.28 0.82 8.95
CA PHE A 88 6.11 1.58 9.38
C PHE A 88 6.26 3.07 9.01
N LYS A 89 7.44 3.62 9.24
CA LYS A 89 7.74 5.01 8.85
C LYS A 89 7.64 5.18 7.34
N ASP A 90 8.16 4.22 6.59
CA ASP A 90 8.12 4.27 5.13
C ASP A 90 6.68 4.29 4.60
N ILE A 91 5.80 3.43 5.11
CA ILE A 91 4.41 3.43 4.66
C ILE A 91 3.66 4.69 5.09
N ALA A 92 3.96 5.21 6.27
CA ALA A 92 3.36 6.47 6.73
C ALA A 92 3.73 7.63 5.80
N ASN A 93 4.99 7.71 5.40
CA ASN A 93 5.46 8.71 4.45
C ASN A 93 4.81 8.53 3.07
N THR A 94 4.66 7.29 2.66
CA THR A 94 4.01 6.97 1.38
C THR A 94 2.57 7.44 1.36
N ILE A 95 1.82 7.21 2.43
CA ILE A 95 0.43 7.66 2.54
C ILE A 95 0.32 9.18 2.46
N GLU A 96 1.23 9.88 3.12
CA GLU A 96 1.25 11.34 3.09
C GLU A 96 1.39 11.89 1.67
N CYS A 97 2.28 11.29 0.88
CA CYS A 97 2.47 11.71 -0.51
C CYS A 97 1.36 11.15 -1.43
N TYR A 98 0.86 9.96 -1.16
CA TYR A 98 -0.26 9.40 -1.91
C TYR A 98 -1.50 10.30 -1.82
N ASN A 99 -1.77 10.85 -0.67
CA ASN A 99 -2.93 11.73 -0.45
C ASN A 99 -2.98 12.88 -1.44
N LYS A 100 -1.82 13.40 -1.85
CA LYS A 100 -1.71 14.52 -2.77
C LYS A 100 -1.33 14.10 -4.20
N SER A 101 -1.33 12.80 -4.48
CA SER A 101 -0.79 12.28 -5.74
C SER A 101 -1.78 12.30 -6.88
N GLN A 102 -1.23 12.31 -8.10
CA GLN A 102 -2.02 12.10 -9.31
C GLN A 102 -2.59 10.68 -9.37
N LEU A 103 -1.87 9.71 -8.82
CA LEU A 103 -2.35 8.33 -8.75
C LEU A 103 -3.68 8.25 -7.99
N LYS A 104 -3.79 8.91 -6.84
CA LYS A 104 -5.04 8.96 -6.09
C LYS A 104 -6.15 9.60 -6.92
N ARG A 105 -5.87 10.71 -7.56
CA ARG A 105 -6.87 11.39 -8.41
C ARG A 105 -7.35 10.48 -9.54
N ASN A 106 -6.44 9.80 -10.20
CA ASN A 106 -6.77 8.89 -11.30
C ASN A 106 -7.62 7.71 -10.84
N ILE A 107 -7.30 7.15 -9.68
CA ILE A 107 -8.01 5.98 -9.14
C ILE A 107 -9.39 6.36 -8.64
N THR A 108 -9.52 7.49 -7.96
CA THR A 108 -10.78 7.86 -7.30
C THR A 108 -11.75 8.63 -8.19
N LYS A 109 -11.32 9.07 -9.36
CA LYS A 109 -12.17 9.90 -10.25
C LYS A 109 -13.48 9.24 -10.69
N ASN A 110 -13.51 7.91 -10.75
CA ASN A 110 -14.69 7.16 -11.17
C ASN A 110 -15.66 6.86 -10.01
N PHE A 111 -15.30 7.22 -8.78
CA PHE A 111 -16.13 6.99 -7.60
C PHE A 111 -16.86 8.27 -7.20
N LYS A 112 -17.73 8.72 -8.07
CA LYS A 112 -18.37 10.05 -7.94
C LYS A 112 -19.39 10.15 -6.82
N GLY A 113 -19.92 9.01 -6.36
CA GLY A 113 -20.86 8.99 -5.24
C GLY A 113 -20.24 9.21 -3.88
N SER A 114 -18.91 9.22 -3.81
CA SER A 114 -18.18 9.32 -2.54
C SER A 114 -17.71 10.76 -2.34
N SER A 115 -18.37 11.46 -1.40
CA SER A 115 -18.03 12.84 -1.07
C SER A 115 -16.80 12.95 -0.18
N ARG A 116 -16.47 11.87 0.55
CA ARG A 116 -15.29 11.79 1.42
C ARG A 116 -14.33 10.74 0.93
N LYS A 117 -13.05 10.99 1.13
CA LYS A 117 -11.99 10.05 0.78
C LYS A 117 -11.03 9.95 1.95
N GLU A 118 -10.75 8.71 2.36
CA GLU A 118 -9.79 8.43 3.41
C GLU A 118 -8.70 7.54 2.85
N ASP A 119 -7.50 7.69 3.39
CA ASP A 119 -6.35 6.88 3.00
C ASP A 119 -5.84 6.14 4.23
N ILE A 120 -5.68 4.83 4.11
CA ILE A 120 -5.09 4.02 5.17
C ILE A 120 -3.94 3.19 4.60
N GLY A 121 -3.08 2.74 5.47
CA GLY A 121 -1.97 1.88 5.09
C GLY A 121 -2.07 0.53 5.77
N VAL A 122 -1.66 -0.50 5.06
CA VAL A 122 -1.56 -1.86 5.60
C VAL A 122 -0.18 -2.39 5.31
N LEU A 123 0.51 -2.82 6.35
CA LEU A 123 1.85 -3.36 6.26
C LEU A 123 1.79 -4.86 6.55
N PHE A 124 2.24 -5.66 5.59
CA PHE A 124 2.30 -7.11 5.74
C PHE A 124 3.74 -7.54 5.98
N TYR A 125 3.93 -8.41 6.96
CA TYR A 125 5.17 -9.11 7.21
C TYR A 125 4.92 -10.61 6.99
N LEU A 126 5.62 -11.18 6.02
CA LEU A 126 5.49 -12.59 5.66
C LEU A 126 6.81 -13.35 5.82
#